data_2ce1766b9144a0a67b1544ba31a61ce7
#
_entry.id   2ce1766b9144a0a67b1544ba31a61ce7
#
_cell.length_a   1.000
_cell.length_b   1.000
_cell.length_c   1.000
_cell.angle_alpha   90.00
_cell.angle_beta   90.00
_cell.angle_gamma   90.00
#
_symmetry.space_group_name_H-M   'P 1'
#
loop_
_entity.id
_entity.type
_entity.pdbx_description
1 polymer ?
#
loop_
_entity_poly.entity_id
_entity_poly.type
_entity_poly.pdbx_seq_one_letter_code
_entity_poly.pdbx_strand_id
1 'polypeptide(L)'
;MILGSIALAAASNNPQAIITGPALMQQLNTNFTRSNEQEADRIGFNNLVRSGFDPKGQGRMFKILQDLSRNNSEDQFGYLRTHPFPKDRITDARIRETEFVEKNSFVSYRDSVDFHLVKKRIESGIEQNPRGLIRKYSSELRKAKTKKDETISKYALHLAYLNNKDYSKAFSLIRECIELD
;
A
#
# COMPACT_ATOMS: atom_id res chain seq x y z
N MET A 1 -23.63 11.09 -26.68
CA MET A 1 -22.80 10.15 -27.48
C MET A 1 -23.54 8.87 -27.92
N ILE A 2 -24.55 8.42 -27.24
CA ILE A 2 -25.46 7.34 -27.70
C ILE A 2 -26.11 7.70 -29.06
N LEU A 3 -26.40 8.97 -29.28
CA LEU A 3 -26.92 9.48 -30.54
C LEU A 3 -25.97 9.29 -31.74
N GLY A 4 -24.67 9.34 -31.52
CA GLY A 4 -23.65 9.12 -32.58
C GLY A 4 -23.61 7.67 -33.06
N SER A 5 -23.71 6.69 -32.15
CA SER A 5 -23.73 5.26 -32.51
C SER A 5 -25.03 4.86 -33.20
N ILE A 6 -26.17 5.48 -32.83
CA ILE A 6 -27.45 5.29 -33.48
C ILE A 6 -27.40 5.90 -34.90
N ALA A 7 -26.83 7.09 -35.06
CA ALA A 7 -26.67 7.72 -36.35
C ALA A 7 -25.76 6.91 -37.29
N LEU A 8 -24.66 6.34 -36.78
CA LEU A 8 -23.75 5.49 -37.52
C LEU A 8 -24.42 4.16 -37.96
N ALA A 9 -25.22 3.56 -37.09
CA ALA A 9 -25.98 2.35 -37.36
C ALA A 9 -27.03 2.59 -38.43
N ALA A 10 -27.75 3.73 -38.39
CA ALA A 10 -28.70 4.13 -39.37
C ALA A 10 -28.04 4.43 -40.73
N ALA A 11 -26.86 5.05 -40.74
CA ALA A 11 -26.14 5.37 -41.96
C ALA A 11 -25.50 4.14 -42.63
N SER A 12 -25.09 3.14 -41.83
CA SER A 12 -24.42 1.91 -42.32
C SER A 12 -25.36 0.75 -42.58
N ASN A 13 -26.63 0.90 -42.25
CA ASN A 13 -27.67 -0.16 -42.34
C ASN A 13 -27.25 -1.45 -41.57
N ASN A 14 -26.42 -1.30 -40.53
CA ASN A 14 -25.84 -2.41 -39.78
C ASN A 14 -26.24 -2.31 -38.29
N PRO A 15 -27.19 -3.16 -37.82
CA PRO A 15 -27.61 -3.16 -36.40
C PRO A 15 -26.48 -3.41 -35.40
N GLN A 16 -25.40 -4.07 -35.81
CA GLN A 16 -24.26 -4.35 -34.96
C GLN A 16 -23.49 -3.07 -34.57
N ALA A 17 -23.59 -1.99 -35.34
CA ALA A 17 -23.00 -0.70 -35.02
C ALA A 17 -23.56 -0.07 -33.74
N ILE A 18 -24.78 -0.44 -33.33
CA ILE A 18 -25.40 0.00 -32.07
C ILE A 18 -24.71 -0.69 -30.86
N ILE A 19 -24.33 -1.95 -31.02
CA ILE A 19 -23.70 -2.75 -29.95
C ILE A 19 -22.23 -2.39 -29.79
N THR A 20 -21.54 -2.03 -30.89
CA THR A 20 -20.12 -1.68 -30.87
C THR A 20 -19.84 -0.33 -30.23
N GLY A 21 -20.77 0.63 -30.30
CA GLY A 21 -20.59 1.96 -29.72
C GLY A 21 -20.34 1.98 -28.21
N PRO A 22 -21.20 1.36 -27.38
CA PRO A 22 -20.98 1.25 -25.95
C PRO A 22 -19.70 0.48 -25.57
N ALA A 23 -19.38 -0.62 -26.27
CA ALA A 23 -18.17 -1.41 -26.06
C ALA A 23 -16.90 -0.60 -26.38
N LEU A 24 -16.92 0.17 -27.47
CA LEU A 24 -15.83 1.07 -27.82
C LEU A 24 -15.64 2.16 -26.78
N MET A 25 -16.72 2.77 -26.29
CA MET A 25 -16.67 3.78 -25.23
C MET A 25 -16.11 3.20 -23.93
N GLN A 26 -16.52 2.01 -23.56
CA GLN A 26 -15.96 1.32 -22.38
C GLN A 26 -14.46 1.04 -22.56
N GLN A 27 -14.03 0.62 -23.75
CA GLN A 27 -12.62 0.40 -24.05
C GLN A 27 -11.80 1.68 -23.99
N LEU A 28 -12.33 2.80 -24.55
CA LEU A 28 -11.67 4.10 -24.49
C LEU A 28 -11.55 4.59 -23.04
N ASN A 29 -12.61 4.47 -22.23
CA ASN A 29 -12.56 4.82 -20.81
C ASN A 29 -11.55 3.95 -20.05
N THR A 30 -11.49 2.65 -20.33
CA THR A 30 -10.54 1.74 -19.71
C THR A 30 -9.10 2.12 -20.10
N ASN A 31 -8.85 2.42 -21.35
CA ASN A 31 -7.52 2.84 -21.82
C ASN A 31 -7.12 4.19 -21.24
N PHE A 32 -8.04 5.14 -21.12
CA PHE A 32 -7.83 6.43 -20.47
C PHE A 32 -7.47 6.27 -19.00
N THR A 33 -8.20 5.42 -18.28
CA THR A 33 -7.90 5.13 -16.87
C THR A 33 -6.52 4.49 -16.72
N ARG A 34 -6.15 3.52 -17.55
CA ARG A 34 -4.81 2.90 -17.53
C ARG A 34 -3.69 3.90 -17.77
N SER A 35 -3.87 4.79 -18.76
CA SER A 35 -2.89 5.85 -19.05
C SER A 35 -2.70 6.79 -17.86
N ASN A 36 -3.79 7.18 -17.20
CA ASN A 36 -3.72 8.03 -16.01
C ASN A 36 -3.03 7.34 -14.85
N GLU A 37 -3.30 6.04 -14.62
CA GLU A 37 -2.61 5.27 -13.59
C GLU A 37 -1.11 5.16 -13.87
N GLN A 38 -0.71 4.89 -15.10
CA GLN A 38 0.71 4.84 -15.51
C GLN A 38 1.42 6.17 -15.31
N GLU A 39 0.76 7.29 -15.66
CA GLU A 39 1.32 8.62 -15.45
C GLU A 39 1.42 8.96 -13.95
N ALA A 40 0.40 8.64 -13.16
CA ALA A 40 0.43 8.80 -11.71
C ALA A 40 1.56 7.96 -11.07
N ASP A 41 1.74 6.73 -11.52
CA ASP A 41 2.83 5.85 -11.07
C ASP A 41 4.21 6.43 -11.39
N ARG A 42 4.38 6.99 -12.59
CA ARG A 42 5.62 7.63 -13.00
C ARG A 42 5.94 8.86 -12.15
N ILE A 43 4.96 9.73 -11.94
CA ILE A 43 5.10 10.91 -11.08
C ILE A 43 5.36 10.50 -9.64
N GLY A 44 4.60 9.51 -9.13
CA GLY A 44 4.76 8.97 -7.78
C GLY A 44 6.16 8.40 -7.56
N PHE A 45 6.70 7.64 -8.50
CA PHE A 45 8.07 7.13 -8.43
C PHE A 45 9.10 8.26 -8.37
N ASN A 46 8.97 9.27 -9.23
CA ASN A 46 9.87 10.42 -9.23
C ASN A 46 9.84 11.19 -7.90
N ASN A 47 8.65 11.36 -7.32
CA ASN A 47 8.51 11.99 -6.02
C ASN A 47 9.12 11.13 -4.91
N LEU A 48 8.92 9.82 -4.94
CA LEU A 48 9.52 8.87 -4.00
C LEU A 48 11.05 9.02 -3.95
N VAL A 49 11.71 8.95 -5.10
CA VAL A 49 13.17 8.99 -5.17
C VAL A 49 13.75 10.37 -4.89
N ARG A 50 13.08 11.45 -5.30
CA ARG A 50 13.48 12.83 -4.99
C ARG A 50 13.38 13.13 -3.50
N SER A 51 12.46 12.49 -2.79
CA SER A 51 12.32 12.60 -1.34
C SER A 51 13.29 11.71 -0.56
N GLY A 52 14.21 11.01 -1.24
CA GLY A 52 15.21 10.14 -0.63
C GLY A 52 14.69 8.77 -0.18
N PHE A 53 13.47 8.39 -0.55
CA PHE A 53 12.93 7.06 -0.24
C PHE A 53 13.48 5.99 -1.17
N ASP A 54 13.48 4.74 -0.67
CA ASP A 54 13.94 3.57 -1.41
C ASP A 54 13.16 3.39 -2.72
N PRO A 55 13.82 3.40 -3.90
CA PRO A 55 13.16 3.18 -5.19
C PRO A 55 12.37 1.88 -5.27
N LYS A 56 12.74 0.85 -4.48
CA LYS A 56 11.98 -0.42 -4.35
C LYS A 56 10.63 -0.25 -3.69
N GLY A 57 10.37 0.89 -3.05
CA GLY A 57 9.15 1.16 -2.29
C GLY A 57 7.89 1.03 -3.12
N GLN A 58 7.87 1.56 -4.34
CA GLN A 58 6.70 1.49 -5.24
C GLN A 58 6.38 0.04 -5.64
N GLY A 59 7.38 -0.72 -6.06
CA GLY A 59 7.20 -2.13 -6.44
C GLY A 59 6.72 -3.00 -5.27
N ARG A 60 7.25 -2.75 -4.05
CA ARG A 60 6.79 -3.44 -2.83
C ARG A 60 5.33 -3.10 -2.50
N MET A 61 4.95 -1.83 -2.59
CA MET A 61 3.57 -1.40 -2.37
C MET A 61 2.60 -2.08 -3.34
N PHE A 62 2.97 -2.12 -4.61
CA PHE A 62 2.16 -2.76 -5.64
C PHE A 62 2.01 -4.26 -5.41
N LYS A 63 3.06 -4.94 -4.95
CA LYS A 63 2.96 -6.35 -4.58
C LYS A 63 2.00 -6.58 -3.42
N ILE A 64 2.04 -5.73 -2.39
CA ILE A 64 1.10 -5.80 -1.26
C ILE A 64 -0.34 -5.65 -1.76
N LEU A 65 -0.62 -4.65 -2.61
CA LEU A 65 -1.95 -4.44 -3.17
C LEU A 65 -2.41 -5.63 -4.02
N GLN A 66 -1.51 -6.25 -4.79
CA GLN A 66 -1.81 -7.45 -5.56
C GLN A 66 -2.16 -8.63 -4.66
N ASP A 67 -1.40 -8.84 -3.61
CA ASP A 67 -1.63 -9.95 -2.67
C ASP A 67 -2.95 -9.75 -1.90
N LEU A 68 -3.27 -8.51 -1.53
CA LEU A 68 -4.56 -8.16 -0.93
C LEU A 68 -5.73 -8.41 -1.89
N SER A 69 -5.60 -8.04 -3.17
CA SER A 69 -6.64 -8.26 -4.18
C SER A 69 -6.93 -9.74 -4.46
N ARG A 70 -5.95 -10.61 -4.24
CA ARG A 70 -6.11 -12.06 -4.43
C ARG A 70 -6.76 -12.76 -3.24
N ASN A 71 -6.52 -12.25 -2.04
CA ASN A 71 -6.90 -12.93 -0.79
C ASN A 71 -8.22 -12.42 -0.20
N ASN A 72 -8.72 -11.28 -0.67
CA ASN A 72 -9.95 -10.68 -0.16
C ASN A 72 -11.01 -10.56 -1.27
N SER A 73 -12.27 -10.80 -0.91
CA SER A 73 -13.40 -10.52 -1.79
C SER A 73 -13.37 -9.03 -2.21
N GLU A 74 -13.74 -8.76 -3.45
CA GLU A 74 -13.72 -7.42 -4.08
C GLU A 74 -14.39 -6.32 -3.25
N ASP A 75 -15.28 -6.68 -2.32
CA ASP A 75 -16.03 -5.75 -1.47
C ASP A 75 -15.20 -5.09 -0.34
N GLN A 76 -14.08 -5.68 0.08
CA GLN A 76 -13.29 -5.15 1.20
C GLN A 76 -12.34 -4.00 0.83
N PHE A 77 -12.00 -3.85 -0.45
CA PHE A 77 -11.11 -2.78 -0.93
C PHE A 77 -11.75 -2.00 -2.08
N GLY A 78 -12.69 -1.10 -1.76
CA GLY A 78 -13.33 -0.21 -2.73
C GLY A 78 -12.34 0.54 -3.62
N TYR A 79 -11.14 0.82 -3.14
CA TYR A 79 -10.05 1.40 -3.93
C TYR A 79 -9.68 0.55 -5.15
N LEU A 80 -9.56 -0.76 -5.01
CA LEU A 80 -9.17 -1.65 -6.12
C LEU A 80 -10.25 -1.81 -7.19
N ARG A 81 -11.50 -1.49 -6.87
CA ARG A 81 -12.61 -1.45 -7.85
C ARG A 81 -12.49 -0.26 -8.81
N THR A 82 -12.08 0.90 -8.29
CA THR A 82 -11.95 2.14 -9.08
C THR A 82 -10.56 2.28 -9.69
N HIS A 83 -9.54 1.67 -9.07
CA HIS A 83 -8.15 1.67 -9.51
C HIS A 83 -7.68 0.22 -9.74
N PRO A 84 -8.05 -0.40 -10.86
CA PRO A 84 -7.70 -1.78 -11.14
C PRO A 84 -6.19 -1.93 -11.16
N PHE A 85 -5.72 -3.06 -10.61
CA PHE A 85 -4.30 -3.33 -10.46
C PHE A 85 -3.80 -4.32 -11.54
N PRO A 86 -3.50 -3.87 -12.76
CA PRO A 86 -2.96 -4.72 -13.79
C PRO A 86 -1.52 -5.13 -13.45
N LYS A 87 -1.14 -6.37 -13.81
CA LYS A 87 0.20 -6.92 -13.57
C LYS A 87 1.31 -6.04 -14.18
N ASP A 88 0.98 -5.32 -15.22
CA ASP A 88 1.89 -4.43 -15.95
C ASP A 88 2.46 -3.33 -15.05
N ARG A 89 1.70 -2.79 -14.09
CA ARG A 89 2.15 -1.76 -13.15
C ARG A 89 3.33 -2.24 -12.28
N ILE A 90 3.32 -3.51 -11.87
CA ILE A 90 4.46 -4.09 -11.10
C ILE A 90 5.69 -4.19 -11.99
N THR A 91 5.52 -4.62 -13.23
CA THR A 91 6.62 -4.74 -14.19
C THR A 91 7.22 -3.37 -14.50
N ASP A 92 6.39 -2.38 -14.77
CA ASP A 92 6.80 -1.00 -15.01
C ASP A 92 7.52 -0.38 -13.81
N ALA A 93 7.06 -0.64 -12.60
CA ALA A 93 7.72 -0.17 -11.38
C ALA A 93 9.12 -0.78 -11.22
N ARG A 94 9.28 -2.07 -11.54
CA ARG A 94 10.60 -2.74 -11.49
C ARG A 94 11.56 -2.23 -12.58
N ILE A 95 11.07 -1.96 -13.77
CA ILE A 95 11.89 -1.37 -14.85
C ILE A 95 12.41 0.00 -14.40
N ARG A 96 11.52 0.88 -13.90
CA ARG A 96 11.92 2.20 -13.40
C ARG A 96 12.91 2.13 -12.24
N GLU A 97 12.71 1.18 -11.33
CA GLU A 97 13.64 0.90 -10.21
C GLU A 97 15.02 0.55 -10.76
N THR A 98 15.11 -0.42 -11.67
CA THR A 98 16.38 -0.88 -12.24
C THR A 98 17.08 0.27 -12.97
N GLU A 99 16.38 0.97 -13.85
CA GLU A 99 16.94 2.12 -14.59
C GLU A 99 17.43 3.24 -13.66
N PHE A 100 16.72 3.49 -12.56
CA PHE A 100 17.12 4.51 -11.60
C PHE A 100 18.38 4.10 -10.83
N VAL A 101 18.44 2.86 -10.35
CA VAL A 101 19.57 2.33 -9.56
C VAL A 101 20.83 2.23 -10.41
N GLU A 102 20.72 1.85 -11.70
CA GLU A 102 21.85 1.80 -12.61
C GLU A 102 22.46 3.19 -12.90
N LYS A 103 21.64 4.22 -12.92
CA LYS A 103 22.05 5.59 -13.27
C LYS A 103 22.45 6.45 -12.07
N ASN A 104 22.10 6.03 -10.85
CA ASN A 104 22.25 6.86 -9.66
C ASN A 104 22.85 6.08 -8.50
N SER A 105 23.82 6.70 -7.81
CA SER A 105 24.24 6.24 -6.47
C SER A 105 23.14 6.58 -5.50
N PHE A 106 22.42 5.59 -5.02
CA PHE A 106 21.30 5.77 -4.10
C PHE A 106 21.67 5.36 -2.67
N VAL A 107 21.52 6.29 -1.74
CA VAL A 107 21.60 5.99 -0.30
C VAL A 107 20.17 5.80 0.19
N SER A 108 19.82 4.58 0.54
CA SER A 108 18.50 4.25 1.08
C SER A 108 18.16 5.11 2.30
N TYR A 109 16.96 5.67 2.32
CA TYR A 109 16.42 6.34 3.50
C TYR A 109 16.41 5.38 4.69
N ARG A 110 16.99 5.80 5.79
CA ARG A 110 17.01 4.98 7.01
C ARG A 110 15.62 5.00 7.62
N ASP A 111 15.11 3.83 7.82
CA ASP A 111 13.87 3.56 8.52
C ASP A 111 13.97 4.10 9.97
N SER A 112 13.20 5.14 10.32
CA SER A 112 13.29 5.79 11.63
C SER A 112 12.53 4.99 12.71
N VAL A 113 13.00 5.08 13.95
CA VAL A 113 12.30 4.54 15.12
C VAL A 113 10.90 5.15 15.20
N ASP A 114 10.80 6.48 15.03
CA ASP A 114 9.54 7.23 15.11
C ASP A 114 8.48 6.70 14.15
N PHE A 115 8.85 6.38 12.91
CA PHE A 115 7.93 5.77 11.95
C PHE A 115 7.34 4.47 12.49
N HIS A 116 8.17 3.61 13.08
CA HIS A 116 7.70 2.34 13.65
C HIS A 116 6.82 2.56 14.88
N LEU A 117 7.16 3.51 15.76
CA LEU A 117 6.35 3.83 16.93
C LEU A 117 4.95 4.31 16.52
N VAL A 118 4.87 5.24 15.54
CA VAL A 118 3.60 5.73 14.99
C VAL A 118 2.80 4.59 14.35
N LYS A 119 3.45 3.74 13.54
CA LYS A 119 2.82 2.56 12.94
C LYS A 119 2.24 1.62 14.00
N LYS A 120 2.99 1.30 15.05
CA LYS A 120 2.51 0.45 16.16
C LYS A 120 1.35 1.07 16.91
N ARG A 121 1.33 2.40 17.07
CA ARG A 121 0.23 3.13 17.69
C ARG A 121 -1.06 3.02 16.87
N ILE A 122 -0.97 3.22 15.55
CA ILE A 122 -2.11 3.07 14.64
C ILE A 122 -2.60 1.63 14.65
N GLU A 123 -1.71 0.64 14.52
CA GLU A 123 -2.03 -0.78 14.53
C GLU A 123 -2.76 -1.18 15.81
N SER A 124 -2.28 -0.71 16.97
CA SER A 124 -2.90 -0.97 18.27
C SER A 124 -4.25 -0.26 18.47
N GLY A 125 -4.47 0.88 17.77
CA GLY A 125 -5.73 1.63 17.85
C GLY A 125 -6.85 1.03 16.98
N ILE A 126 -6.50 0.31 15.92
CA ILE A 126 -7.46 -0.31 15.00
C ILE A 126 -7.84 -1.72 15.45
N GLU A 127 -6.90 -2.47 16.03
CA GLU A 127 -7.10 -3.86 16.42
C GLU A 127 -7.99 -3.98 17.66
N GLN A 128 -9.08 -4.70 17.54
CA GLN A 128 -10.07 -4.89 18.63
C GLN A 128 -9.74 -6.06 19.56
N ASN A 129 -8.66 -6.84 19.27
CA ASN A 129 -8.27 -7.98 20.10
C ASN A 129 -6.94 -7.70 20.86
N PRO A 130 -6.97 -7.06 22.03
CA PRO A 130 -5.76 -6.73 22.78
C PRO A 130 -4.93 -7.96 23.16
N ARG A 131 -5.57 -9.09 23.46
CA ARG A 131 -4.86 -10.34 23.80
C ARG A 131 -4.10 -10.91 22.59
N GLY A 132 -4.67 -10.74 21.39
CA GLY A 132 -4.00 -11.08 20.14
C GLY A 132 -2.74 -10.23 19.94
N LEU A 133 -2.85 -8.92 20.16
CA LEU A 133 -1.71 -7.99 20.10
C LEU A 133 -0.62 -8.34 21.13
N ILE A 134 -1.00 -8.65 22.37
CA ILE A 134 -0.05 -9.06 23.41
C ILE A 134 0.76 -10.27 22.95
N ARG A 135 0.11 -11.31 22.41
CA ARG A 135 0.81 -12.49 21.89
C ARG A 135 1.75 -12.14 20.73
N LYS A 136 1.26 -11.34 19.78
CA LYS A 136 2.03 -10.88 18.61
C LYS A 136 3.28 -10.13 19.05
N TYR A 137 3.13 -9.07 19.84
CA TYR A 137 4.22 -8.20 20.24
C TYR A 137 5.19 -8.85 21.22
N SER A 138 4.71 -9.75 22.08
CA SER A 138 5.58 -10.59 22.91
C SER A 138 6.45 -11.52 22.04
N SER A 139 5.93 -12.01 20.93
CA SER A 139 6.71 -12.80 20.00
C SER A 139 7.72 -11.95 19.23
N GLU A 140 7.35 -10.73 18.83
CA GLU A 140 8.27 -9.78 18.18
C GLU A 140 9.41 -9.42 19.14
N LEU A 141 9.11 -9.11 20.40
CA LEU A 141 10.11 -8.79 21.42
C LEU A 141 11.14 -9.93 21.63
N ARG A 142 10.65 -11.18 21.68
CA ARG A 142 11.57 -12.34 21.79
C ARG A 142 12.49 -12.53 20.59
N LYS A 143 12.11 -11.99 19.42
CA LYS A 143 12.87 -12.08 18.17
C LYS A 143 13.71 -10.84 17.90
N ALA A 144 13.62 -9.81 18.74
CA ALA A 144 14.37 -8.58 18.60
C ALA A 144 15.88 -8.88 18.60
N LYS A 145 16.58 -8.35 17.60
CA LYS A 145 18.03 -8.56 17.44
C LYS A 145 18.84 -7.28 17.68
N THR A 146 18.17 -6.15 17.64
CA THR A 146 18.79 -4.85 17.82
C THR A 146 18.09 -4.08 18.94
N LYS A 147 18.79 -3.11 19.55
CA LYS A 147 18.21 -2.19 20.52
C LYS A 147 16.97 -1.49 19.95
N LYS A 148 17.03 -1.08 18.67
CA LYS A 148 15.89 -0.51 17.93
C LYS A 148 14.69 -1.44 17.91
N ASP A 149 14.88 -2.71 17.53
CA ASP A 149 13.78 -3.69 17.46
C ASP A 149 13.18 -3.94 18.86
N GLU A 150 14.03 -3.98 19.88
CA GLU A 150 13.62 -4.14 21.27
C GLU A 150 12.74 -2.98 21.74
N THR A 151 13.20 -1.73 21.55
CA THR A 151 12.45 -0.52 21.91
C THR A 151 11.09 -0.48 21.20
N ILE A 152 11.04 -0.73 19.87
CA ILE A 152 9.80 -0.75 19.10
C ILE A 152 8.84 -1.83 19.63
N SER A 153 9.36 -3.02 19.93
CA SER A 153 8.54 -4.14 20.40
C SER A 153 8.03 -3.92 21.83
N LYS A 154 8.83 -3.35 22.73
CA LYS A 154 8.42 -2.97 24.09
C LYS A 154 7.32 -1.90 24.06
N TYR A 155 7.50 -0.87 23.21
CA TYR A 155 6.47 0.16 23.02
C TYR A 155 5.16 -0.42 22.49
N ALA A 156 5.23 -1.30 21.49
CA ALA A 156 4.04 -1.96 20.95
C ALA A 156 3.34 -2.82 22.02
N LEU A 157 4.11 -3.54 22.83
CA LEU A 157 3.59 -4.37 23.91
C LEU A 157 2.99 -3.52 25.03
N HIS A 158 3.58 -2.35 25.34
CA HIS A 158 3.00 -1.35 26.23
C HIS A 158 1.58 -0.94 25.79
N LEU A 159 1.42 -0.58 24.50
CA LEU A 159 0.13 -0.19 23.95
C LEU A 159 -0.90 -1.34 24.04
N ALA A 160 -0.48 -2.57 23.76
CA ALA A 160 -1.34 -3.74 23.86
C ALA A 160 -1.81 -3.99 25.29
N TYR A 161 -0.96 -3.82 26.30
CA TYR A 161 -1.36 -3.91 27.71
C TYR A 161 -2.25 -2.75 28.15
N LEU A 162 -2.02 -1.52 27.64
CA LEU A 162 -2.95 -0.40 27.88
C LEU A 162 -4.36 -0.73 27.37
N ASN A 163 -4.46 -1.23 26.13
CA ASN A 163 -5.74 -1.63 25.54
C ASN A 163 -6.40 -2.78 26.31
N ASN A 164 -5.60 -3.67 26.92
CA ASN A 164 -6.09 -4.76 27.78
C ASN A 164 -6.35 -4.31 29.23
N LYS A 165 -6.15 -3.03 29.55
CA LYS A 165 -6.30 -2.46 30.90
C LYS A 165 -5.36 -3.05 31.96
N ASP A 166 -4.27 -3.67 31.55
CA ASP A 166 -3.19 -4.14 32.44
C ASP A 166 -2.15 -3.02 32.62
N TYR A 167 -2.54 -2.03 33.40
CA TYR A 167 -1.74 -0.79 33.54
C TYR A 167 -0.38 -1.05 34.21
N SER A 168 -0.29 -2.01 35.12
CA SER A 168 0.99 -2.33 35.80
C SER A 168 2.06 -2.73 34.80
N LYS A 169 1.75 -3.70 33.91
CA LYS A 169 2.69 -4.13 32.87
C LYS A 169 2.94 -3.06 31.81
N ALA A 170 1.90 -2.29 31.46
CA ALA A 170 2.04 -1.19 30.53
C ALA A 170 3.06 -0.16 31.04
N PHE A 171 2.94 0.28 32.30
CA PHE A 171 3.85 1.26 32.88
C PHE A 171 5.29 0.73 33.04
N SER A 172 5.49 -0.53 33.38
CA SER A 172 6.81 -1.13 33.43
C SER A 172 7.51 -1.03 32.07
N LEU A 173 6.82 -1.43 30.99
CA LEU A 173 7.39 -1.45 29.65
C LEU A 173 7.74 -0.06 29.11
N ILE A 174 6.90 0.96 29.36
CA ILE A 174 7.19 2.31 28.87
C ILE A 174 8.39 2.92 29.62
N ARG A 175 8.56 2.64 30.90
CA ARG A 175 9.76 3.06 31.64
C ARG A 175 11.03 2.44 31.06
N GLU A 176 11.00 1.14 30.77
CA GLU A 176 12.12 0.48 30.11
C GLU A 176 12.45 1.08 28.74
N CYS A 177 11.45 1.56 27.97
CA CYS A 177 11.69 2.25 26.70
C CYS A 177 12.41 3.59 26.89
N ILE A 178 12.05 4.35 27.94
CA ILE A 178 12.65 5.66 28.23
C ILE A 178 14.11 5.50 28.73
N GLU A 179 14.40 4.45 29.47
CA GLU A 179 15.76 4.15 29.97
C GLU A 179 16.70 3.60 28.87
N LEU A 180 16.15 3.18 27.72
CA LEU A 180 16.92 2.67 26.59
C LEU A 180 17.39 3.79 25.63
N ASP A 181 16.85 5.01 25.73
CA ASP A 181 17.28 6.19 24.97
C ASP A 181 18.51 6.83 25.62
#